data_eaec396701bf35fd6e92e30fa8b1bdc7
#
_entry.id   eaec396701bf35fd6e92e30fa8b1bdc7
#
_cell.length_a   1.000
_cell.length_b   1.000
_cell.length_c   1.000
_cell.angle_alpha   90.00
_cell.angle_beta   90.00
_cell.angle_gamma   90.00
#
_symmetry.space_group_name_H-M   'P 1'
#
loop_
_entity.id
_entity.type
_entity.pdbx_description
1 polymer ?
#
loop_
_entity_poly.entity_id
_entity_poly.type
_entity_poly.pdbx_seq_one_letter_code
_entity_poly.pdbx_strand_id
1 'polypeptide(L)'
;MSNRVIWLTGLSGAGKTTIAMAAAERYGCEVLDGDTIRDFFSNHDFSYEGRKRHLLGIARMAKMISKHTHVVCSFISPYEDVREKILEILPDNAVMVHVSTSLELCEERDAKGLYAKARSGEISNFTGISDPFDEPKCAHISLDSSGAEGKTVNDLVDQLAHLFEKPRAVLLPGRWQPLHVGHEWLIQRELDQGKRVVVGIRDTPITEADPFSADLRKRMIEHRYEAEDVEAWIMPDIEAISYGRKVGYEVRETDDIPPEVFEVSATGVRGGNHANVSAKVMEFMIREGIWDGE
;
A
#
# COMPACT_ATOMS: atom_id res chain seq x y z
N MET A 1 -0.06 6.16 -1.32
CA MET A 1 -0.58 4.76 -1.32
C MET A 1 -0.18 4.09 -0.03
N SER A 2 -1.15 3.49 0.62
CA SER A 2 -0.91 2.63 1.77
C SER A 2 -0.12 1.39 1.35
N ASN A 3 0.62 0.81 2.29
CA ASN A 3 1.27 -0.49 2.08
C ASN A 3 0.23 -1.53 1.63
N ARG A 4 0.67 -2.53 0.86
CA ARG A 4 -0.21 -3.56 0.28
C ARG A 4 -0.05 -4.89 0.99
N VAL A 5 -1.09 -5.70 0.92
CA VAL A 5 -1.03 -7.14 1.17
C VAL A 5 -1.01 -7.86 -0.18
N ILE A 6 0.02 -8.64 -0.43
CA ILE A 6 0.16 -9.51 -1.59
C ILE A 6 -0.03 -10.93 -1.11
N TRP A 7 -1.12 -11.56 -1.53
CA TRP A 7 -1.49 -12.91 -1.09
C TRP A 7 -1.19 -13.93 -2.17
N LEU A 8 -0.13 -14.71 -1.98
CA LEU A 8 0.24 -15.79 -2.89
C LEU A 8 -0.59 -17.04 -2.57
N THR A 9 -1.28 -17.59 -3.56
CA THR A 9 -2.00 -18.86 -3.50
C THR A 9 -1.44 -19.84 -4.53
N GLY A 10 -1.58 -21.15 -4.31
CA GLY A 10 -1.10 -22.20 -5.21
C GLY A 10 -0.74 -23.48 -4.48
N LEU A 11 -0.51 -24.56 -5.19
CA LEU A 11 -0.19 -25.88 -4.65
C LEU A 11 1.08 -25.90 -3.77
N SER A 12 1.22 -26.92 -2.95
CA SER A 12 2.49 -27.18 -2.26
C SER A 12 3.59 -27.38 -3.31
N GLY A 13 4.79 -26.83 -3.07
CA GLY A 13 5.87 -26.93 -4.08
C GLY A 13 5.76 -25.97 -5.28
N ALA A 14 4.70 -25.17 -5.39
CA ALA A 14 4.54 -24.20 -6.48
C ALA A 14 5.54 -23.02 -6.47
N GLY A 15 6.35 -22.85 -5.43
CA GLY A 15 7.37 -21.78 -5.35
C GLY A 15 6.93 -20.52 -4.60
N LYS A 16 5.76 -20.50 -3.96
CA LYS A 16 5.23 -19.35 -3.22
C LYS A 16 6.21 -18.76 -2.20
N THR A 17 6.75 -19.60 -1.31
CA THR A 17 7.69 -19.17 -0.26
C THR A 17 8.97 -18.59 -0.88
N THR A 18 9.46 -19.19 -1.96
CA THR A 18 10.66 -18.71 -2.67
C THR A 18 10.44 -17.31 -3.25
N ILE A 19 9.28 -17.09 -3.90
CA ILE A 19 8.88 -15.77 -4.44
C ILE A 19 8.71 -14.77 -3.29
N ALA A 20 8.04 -15.15 -2.20
CA ALA A 20 7.82 -14.28 -1.05
C ALA A 20 9.14 -13.82 -0.41
N MET A 21 10.08 -14.73 -0.20
CA MET A 21 11.39 -14.42 0.39
C MET A 21 12.24 -13.55 -0.52
N ALA A 22 12.24 -13.82 -1.83
CA ALA A 22 12.96 -12.97 -2.81
C ALA A 22 12.34 -11.56 -2.90
N ALA A 23 11.01 -11.44 -2.79
CA ALA A 23 10.35 -10.14 -2.71
C ALA A 23 10.71 -9.40 -1.41
N ALA A 24 10.80 -10.09 -0.28
CA ALA A 24 11.20 -9.50 1.00
C ALA A 24 12.65 -8.98 0.97
N GLU A 25 13.56 -9.75 0.40
CA GLU A 25 14.96 -9.34 0.24
C GLU A 25 15.08 -8.07 -0.63
N ARG A 26 14.28 -8.00 -1.70
CA ARG A 26 14.37 -6.91 -2.67
C ARG A 26 13.64 -5.64 -2.26
N TYR A 27 12.47 -5.77 -1.62
CA TYR A 27 11.56 -4.63 -1.34
C TYR A 27 11.40 -4.34 0.16
N GLY A 28 12.01 -5.11 1.06
CA GLY A 28 11.95 -4.89 2.50
C GLY A 28 10.54 -5.08 3.07
N CYS A 29 9.78 -6.06 2.55
CA CYS A 29 8.44 -6.37 3.04
C CYS A 29 8.44 -7.50 4.07
N GLU A 30 7.40 -7.58 4.90
CA GLU A 30 7.18 -8.69 5.84
C GLU A 30 6.60 -9.91 5.13
N VAL A 31 7.03 -11.11 5.55
CA VAL A 31 6.54 -12.37 4.99
C VAL A 31 5.76 -13.14 6.05
N LEU A 32 4.53 -13.52 5.72
CA LEU A 32 3.75 -14.48 6.48
C LEU A 32 3.72 -15.79 5.70
N ASP A 33 4.54 -16.74 6.11
CA ASP A 33 4.66 -18.05 5.48
C ASP A 33 3.83 -19.11 6.21
N GLY A 34 3.15 -19.98 5.43
CA GLY A 34 2.19 -20.93 5.97
C GLY A 34 2.76 -21.91 6.95
N ASP A 35 3.96 -22.44 6.72
CA ASP A 35 4.58 -23.42 7.60
C ASP A 35 5.06 -22.74 8.89
N THR A 36 5.77 -21.61 8.76
CA THR A 36 6.26 -20.82 9.88
C THR A 36 5.14 -20.39 10.83
N ILE A 37 4.04 -19.89 10.27
CA ILE A 37 2.90 -19.41 11.07
C ILE A 37 2.15 -20.58 11.72
N ARG A 38 2.04 -21.74 11.05
CA ARG A 38 1.44 -22.93 11.66
C ARG A 38 2.27 -23.47 12.82
N ASP A 39 3.58 -23.51 12.68
CA ASP A 39 4.49 -23.88 13.76
C ASP A 39 4.37 -22.93 14.94
N PHE A 40 4.36 -21.61 14.68
CA PHE A 40 4.24 -20.60 15.73
C PHE A 40 2.95 -20.76 16.55
N PHE A 41 1.81 -21.08 15.90
CA PHE A 41 0.52 -21.28 16.57
C PHE A 41 0.25 -22.74 16.95
N SER A 42 1.18 -23.66 16.72
CA SER A 42 0.98 -25.12 16.91
C SER A 42 -0.33 -25.62 16.28
N ASN A 43 -0.68 -25.10 15.09
CA ASN A 43 -1.93 -25.38 14.40
C ASN A 43 -1.76 -26.49 13.35
N HIS A 44 -2.22 -27.69 13.67
CA HIS A 44 -2.16 -28.86 12.80
C HIS A 44 -3.55 -29.29 12.29
N ASP A 45 -4.56 -28.45 12.39
CA ASP A 45 -5.89 -28.72 11.84
C ASP A 45 -5.92 -28.39 10.33
N PHE A 46 -5.88 -29.44 9.51
CA PHE A 46 -5.95 -29.36 8.04
C PHE A 46 -7.33 -29.65 7.48
N SER A 47 -8.36 -29.77 8.32
CA SER A 47 -9.75 -29.82 7.87
C SER A 47 -10.15 -28.51 7.15
N TYR A 48 -11.23 -28.55 6.37
CA TYR A 48 -11.78 -27.34 5.72
C TYR A 48 -11.98 -26.20 6.74
N GLU A 49 -12.66 -26.45 7.84
CA GLU A 49 -12.93 -25.45 8.88
C GLU A 49 -11.66 -24.96 9.59
N GLY A 50 -10.70 -25.88 9.82
CA GLY A 50 -9.40 -25.55 10.38
C GLY A 50 -8.59 -24.64 9.47
N ARG A 51 -8.52 -24.96 8.18
CA ARG A 51 -7.86 -24.14 7.16
C ARG A 51 -8.52 -22.75 7.04
N LYS A 52 -9.86 -22.73 6.94
CA LYS A 52 -10.63 -21.49 6.85
C LYS A 52 -10.38 -20.58 8.04
N ARG A 53 -10.54 -21.08 9.26
CA ARG A 53 -10.30 -20.32 10.50
C ARG A 53 -8.88 -19.76 10.53
N HIS A 54 -7.89 -20.56 10.19
CA HIS A 54 -6.49 -20.19 10.15
C HIS A 54 -6.25 -19.04 9.14
N LEU A 55 -6.66 -19.22 7.89
CA LEU A 55 -6.43 -18.26 6.80
C LEU A 55 -7.13 -16.91 7.06
N LEU A 56 -8.37 -16.92 7.59
CA LEU A 56 -9.06 -15.68 7.96
C LEU A 56 -8.40 -14.98 9.15
N GLY A 57 -7.80 -15.72 10.07
CA GLY A 57 -6.96 -15.17 11.14
C GLY A 57 -5.72 -14.48 10.60
N ILE A 58 -5.03 -15.11 9.65
CA ILE A 58 -3.86 -14.55 8.97
C ILE A 58 -4.23 -13.31 8.16
N ALA A 59 -5.37 -13.30 7.46
CA ALA A 59 -5.82 -12.12 6.73
C ALA A 59 -5.98 -10.89 7.65
N ARG A 60 -6.54 -11.08 8.85
CA ARG A 60 -6.63 -10.00 9.87
C ARG A 60 -5.26 -9.53 10.34
N MET A 61 -4.33 -10.47 10.58
CA MET A 61 -2.95 -10.16 10.95
C MET A 61 -2.25 -9.37 9.84
N ALA A 62 -2.33 -9.84 8.59
CA ALA A 62 -1.75 -9.15 7.44
C ALA A 62 -2.29 -7.73 7.28
N LYS A 63 -3.61 -7.54 7.46
CA LYS A 63 -4.25 -6.21 7.47
C LYS A 63 -3.68 -5.29 8.57
N MET A 64 -3.38 -5.81 9.74
CA MET A 64 -2.78 -5.02 10.83
C MET A 64 -1.34 -4.61 10.50
N ILE A 65 -0.53 -5.55 10.02
CA ILE A 65 0.88 -5.32 9.66
C ILE A 65 0.99 -4.36 8.47
N SER A 66 0.07 -4.44 7.50
CA SER A 66 0.08 -3.60 6.30
C SER A 66 -0.12 -2.11 6.58
N LYS A 67 -0.51 -1.73 7.78
CA LYS A 67 -0.50 -0.32 8.20
C LYS A 67 0.92 0.27 8.28
N HIS A 68 1.94 -0.57 8.41
CA HIS A 68 3.31 -0.14 8.64
C HIS A 68 4.28 -0.53 7.52
N THR A 69 4.03 -1.65 6.84
CA THR A 69 4.89 -2.17 5.76
C THR A 69 4.09 -2.98 4.76
N HIS A 70 4.66 -3.25 3.58
CA HIS A 70 4.10 -4.26 2.66
C HIS A 70 4.17 -5.64 3.31
N VAL A 71 3.17 -6.49 3.02
CA VAL A 71 3.09 -7.86 3.54
C VAL A 71 2.91 -8.83 2.38
N VAL A 72 3.75 -9.84 2.30
CA VAL A 72 3.58 -10.96 1.37
C VAL A 72 3.15 -12.20 2.15
N CYS A 73 1.95 -12.70 1.86
CA CYS A 73 1.39 -13.90 2.46
C CYS A 73 1.63 -15.09 1.52
N SER A 74 2.24 -16.18 2.01
CA SER A 74 2.55 -17.39 1.25
C SER A 74 1.76 -18.57 1.80
N PHE A 75 0.58 -18.84 1.24
CA PHE A 75 -0.34 -19.91 1.70
C PHE A 75 -0.91 -20.68 0.53
N ILE A 76 -1.24 -21.97 0.72
CA ILE A 76 -1.93 -22.76 -0.31
C ILE A 76 -3.29 -22.16 -0.62
N SER A 77 -4.09 -21.83 0.41
CA SER A 77 -5.45 -21.27 0.29
C SER A 77 -6.32 -21.98 -0.75
N PRO A 78 -6.66 -23.28 -0.51
CA PRO A 78 -7.14 -24.15 -1.58
C PRO A 78 -8.56 -23.87 -2.06
N TYR A 79 -9.40 -23.21 -1.25
CA TYR A 79 -10.83 -23.05 -1.49
C TYR A 79 -11.18 -21.65 -1.96
N GLU A 80 -11.97 -21.53 -3.04
CA GLU A 80 -12.33 -20.22 -3.62
C GLU A 80 -13.15 -19.36 -2.66
N ASP A 81 -14.14 -19.95 -1.99
CA ASP A 81 -14.99 -19.21 -1.03
C ASP A 81 -14.20 -18.66 0.15
N VAL A 82 -13.08 -19.29 0.51
CA VAL A 82 -12.18 -18.83 1.56
C VAL A 82 -11.29 -17.70 1.03
N ARG A 83 -10.82 -17.77 -0.22
CA ARG A 83 -10.06 -16.69 -0.86
C ARG A 83 -10.88 -15.41 -1.02
N GLU A 84 -12.15 -15.53 -1.42
CA GLU A 84 -13.07 -14.40 -1.49
C GLU A 84 -13.21 -13.71 -0.12
N LYS A 85 -13.41 -14.50 0.95
CA LYS A 85 -13.48 -13.96 2.32
C LYS A 85 -12.17 -13.36 2.82
N ILE A 86 -11.03 -13.86 2.37
CA ILE A 86 -9.73 -13.24 2.63
C ILE A 86 -9.70 -11.84 2.03
N LEU A 87 -10.11 -11.68 0.77
CA LEU A 87 -10.13 -10.38 0.08
C LEU A 87 -11.11 -9.40 0.75
N GLU A 88 -12.27 -9.85 1.23
CA GLU A 88 -13.20 -9.02 2.01
C GLU A 88 -12.59 -8.47 3.32
N ILE A 89 -11.66 -9.21 3.93
CA ILE A 89 -10.99 -8.79 5.18
C ILE A 89 -9.84 -7.84 4.89
N LEU A 90 -9.10 -8.06 3.81
CA LEU A 90 -7.90 -7.32 3.46
C LEU A 90 -8.22 -5.87 3.05
N PRO A 91 -7.23 -4.97 3.00
CA PRO A 91 -7.43 -3.64 2.43
C PRO A 91 -7.82 -3.70 0.94
N ASP A 92 -8.55 -2.70 0.45
CA ASP A 92 -9.04 -2.63 -0.94
C ASP A 92 -7.91 -2.69 -1.99
N ASN A 93 -6.69 -2.31 -1.60
CA ASN A 93 -5.50 -2.39 -2.45
C ASN A 93 -4.74 -3.72 -2.33
N ALA A 94 -5.31 -4.72 -1.66
CA ALA A 94 -4.72 -6.06 -1.58
C ALA A 94 -4.76 -6.76 -2.95
N VAL A 95 -3.75 -7.59 -3.21
CA VAL A 95 -3.63 -8.30 -4.48
C VAL A 95 -3.50 -9.80 -4.22
N MET A 96 -4.42 -10.58 -4.78
CA MET A 96 -4.33 -12.05 -4.82
C MET A 96 -3.52 -12.46 -6.04
N VAL A 97 -2.48 -13.26 -5.82
CA VAL A 97 -1.57 -13.76 -6.86
C VAL A 97 -1.62 -15.29 -6.87
N HIS A 98 -2.01 -15.86 -7.98
CA HIS A 98 -1.95 -17.29 -8.22
C HIS A 98 -0.56 -17.69 -8.73
N VAL A 99 0.19 -18.45 -7.94
CA VAL A 99 1.44 -19.08 -8.39
C VAL A 99 1.05 -20.39 -9.08
N SER A 100 0.89 -20.30 -10.39
CA SER A 100 0.39 -21.37 -11.25
C SER A 100 1.52 -22.33 -11.60
N THR A 101 1.43 -23.54 -11.06
CA THR A 101 2.34 -24.66 -11.34
C THR A 101 1.48 -25.89 -11.39
N SER A 102 1.66 -26.73 -12.40
CA SER A 102 0.87 -27.95 -12.53
C SER A 102 1.11 -28.91 -11.36
N LEU A 103 0.12 -29.74 -11.07
CA LEU A 103 0.22 -30.72 -10.00
C LEU A 103 1.38 -31.69 -10.25
N GLU A 104 1.54 -32.15 -11.49
CA GLU A 104 2.60 -33.06 -11.90
C GLU A 104 3.98 -32.48 -11.61
N LEU A 105 4.19 -31.21 -11.91
CA LEU A 105 5.47 -30.54 -11.66
C LEU A 105 5.70 -30.30 -10.17
N CYS A 106 4.64 -30.01 -9.40
CA CYS A 106 4.72 -29.92 -7.95
C CYS A 106 5.07 -31.26 -7.30
N GLU A 107 4.50 -32.38 -7.80
CA GLU A 107 4.85 -33.73 -7.37
C GLU A 107 6.27 -34.12 -7.73
N GLU A 108 6.73 -33.79 -8.97
CA GLU A 108 8.11 -34.02 -9.39
C GLU A 108 9.12 -33.28 -8.51
N ARG A 109 8.83 -32.05 -8.17
CA ARG A 109 9.68 -31.25 -7.27
C ARG A 109 9.71 -31.80 -5.85
N ASP A 110 8.59 -32.21 -5.34
CA ASP A 110 8.31 -32.71 -3.96
C ASP A 110 9.39 -32.39 -2.90
N ALA A 111 9.82 -31.14 -2.85
CA ALA A 111 10.97 -30.67 -2.08
C ALA A 111 10.91 -31.01 -0.59
N LYS A 112 9.71 -31.30 -0.07
CA LYS A 112 9.45 -31.67 1.35
C LYS A 112 9.05 -33.14 1.52
N GLY A 113 8.98 -33.93 0.48
CA GLY A 113 8.54 -35.32 0.51
C GLY A 113 7.05 -35.50 0.90
N LEU A 114 6.24 -34.43 0.78
CA LEU A 114 4.85 -34.43 1.23
C LEU A 114 3.91 -35.12 0.22
N TYR A 115 4.20 -35.01 -1.09
CA TYR A 115 3.41 -35.69 -2.11
C TYR A 115 3.57 -37.21 -2.04
N ALA A 116 4.79 -37.70 -1.85
CA ALA A 116 5.06 -39.11 -1.65
C ALA A 116 4.27 -39.67 -0.44
N LYS A 117 4.26 -38.94 0.67
CA LYS A 117 3.48 -39.31 1.88
C LYS A 117 1.97 -39.25 1.67
N ALA A 118 1.48 -38.26 0.90
CA ALA A 118 0.06 -38.18 0.58
C ALA A 118 -0.39 -39.31 -0.33
N ARG A 119 0.43 -39.70 -1.31
CA ARG A 119 0.17 -40.81 -2.22
C ARG A 119 0.21 -42.19 -1.47
N SER A 120 1.10 -42.32 -0.48
CA SER A 120 1.14 -43.55 0.36
C SER A 120 0.01 -43.61 1.39
N GLY A 121 -0.79 -42.55 1.56
CA GLY A 121 -1.88 -42.47 2.54
C GLY A 121 -1.43 -42.13 3.97
N GLU A 122 -0.16 -41.77 4.16
CA GLU A 122 0.35 -41.29 5.45
C GLU A 122 -0.19 -39.92 5.84
N ILE A 123 -0.50 -39.08 4.85
CA ILE A 123 -1.10 -37.75 5.04
C ILE A 123 -2.48 -37.73 4.42
N SER A 124 -3.50 -37.43 5.24
CA SER A 124 -4.87 -37.18 4.80
C SER A 124 -5.10 -35.70 4.54
N ASN A 125 -6.14 -35.36 3.77
CA ASN A 125 -6.52 -33.97 3.44
C ASN A 125 -5.38 -33.15 2.80
N PHE A 126 -4.60 -33.80 1.94
CA PHE A 126 -3.51 -33.14 1.22
C PHE A 126 -4.04 -32.49 -0.06
N THR A 127 -3.89 -31.19 -0.16
CA THR A 127 -4.39 -30.37 -1.29
C THR A 127 -3.79 -30.82 -2.62
N GLY A 128 -4.62 -31.08 -3.59
CA GLY A 128 -4.26 -31.58 -4.92
C GLY A 128 -4.20 -33.12 -5.02
N ILE A 129 -4.28 -33.88 -3.92
CA ILE A 129 -4.25 -35.34 -3.91
C ILE A 129 -5.55 -35.90 -3.32
N SER A 130 -5.77 -35.71 -2.02
CA SER A 130 -6.96 -36.20 -1.29
C SER A 130 -7.90 -35.07 -0.85
N ASP A 131 -7.54 -33.82 -1.11
CA ASP A 131 -8.31 -32.62 -0.85
C ASP A 131 -8.24 -31.70 -2.09
N PRO A 132 -9.33 -31.02 -2.50
CA PRO A 132 -9.35 -30.23 -3.71
C PRO A 132 -8.49 -28.96 -3.63
N PHE A 133 -8.07 -28.49 -4.78
CA PHE A 133 -7.58 -27.13 -5.00
C PHE A 133 -8.49 -26.47 -6.05
N ASP A 134 -9.32 -25.52 -5.63
CA ASP A 134 -10.18 -24.78 -6.54
C ASP A 134 -9.35 -23.82 -7.37
N GLU A 135 -9.62 -23.73 -8.67
CA GLU A 135 -8.98 -22.76 -9.53
C GLU A 135 -9.25 -21.33 -9.03
N PRO A 136 -8.20 -20.49 -8.80
CA PRO A 136 -8.37 -19.15 -8.25
C PRO A 136 -9.02 -18.18 -9.24
N LYS A 137 -10.34 -18.02 -9.21
CA LYS A 137 -11.10 -17.08 -10.05
C LYS A 137 -10.95 -15.65 -9.58
N CYS A 138 -10.71 -15.43 -8.27
CA CYS A 138 -10.50 -14.12 -7.68
C CYS A 138 -9.05 -13.64 -7.77
N ALA A 139 -8.15 -14.37 -8.44
CA ALA A 139 -6.76 -13.95 -8.60
C ALA A 139 -6.65 -12.75 -9.54
N HIS A 140 -5.95 -11.71 -9.09
CA HIS A 140 -5.67 -10.51 -9.88
C HIS A 140 -4.50 -10.72 -10.85
N ILE A 141 -3.55 -11.58 -10.46
CA ILE A 141 -2.34 -11.90 -11.22
C ILE A 141 -2.12 -13.42 -11.18
N SER A 142 -1.71 -14.00 -12.31
CA SER A 142 -1.23 -15.39 -12.36
C SER A 142 0.25 -15.38 -12.75
N LEU A 143 1.07 -16.05 -11.94
CA LEU A 143 2.50 -16.24 -12.17
C LEU A 143 2.78 -17.70 -12.52
N ASP A 144 3.21 -17.95 -13.73
CA ASP A 144 3.70 -19.27 -14.13
C ASP A 144 5.10 -19.51 -13.57
N SER A 145 5.21 -20.40 -12.59
CA SER A 145 6.47 -20.80 -11.97
C SER A 145 6.95 -22.18 -12.44
N SER A 146 6.47 -22.64 -13.57
CA SER A 146 6.89 -23.94 -14.16
C SER A 146 8.39 -23.99 -14.48
N GLY A 147 9.03 -22.83 -14.66
CA GLY A 147 10.39 -22.71 -15.20
C GLY A 147 10.41 -22.82 -16.72
N ALA A 148 9.23 -22.93 -17.37
CA ALA A 148 9.11 -22.82 -18.81
C ALA A 148 9.74 -21.51 -19.29
N GLU A 149 10.37 -21.51 -20.44
CA GLU A 149 11.05 -20.33 -21.02
C GLU A 149 12.27 -19.84 -20.23
N GLY A 150 12.82 -20.62 -19.28
CA GLY A 150 14.01 -20.24 -18.50
C GLY A 150 13.77 -19.15 -17.48
N LYS A 151 12.51 -18.85 -17.12
CA LYS A 151 12.18 -17.82 -16.11
C LYS A 151 12.76 -18.18 -14.74
N THR A 152 13.44 -17.23 -14.16
CA THR A 152 13.99 -17.32 -12.80
C THR A 152 13.01 -16.79 -11.76
N VAL A 153 13.30 -17.02 -10.48
CA VAL A 153 12.52 -16.41 -9.37
C VAL A 153 12.55 -14.87 -9.47
N ASN A 154 13.67 -14.29 -9.85
CA ASN A 154 13.78 -12.84 -10.03
C ASN A 154 12.84 -12.31 -11.12
N ASP A 155 12.69 -13.03 -12.23
CA ASP A 155 11.77 -12.64 -13.30
C ASP A 155 10.30 -12.66 -12.81
N LEU A 156 9.95 -13.59 -11.91
CA LEU A 156 8.62 -13.64 -11.28
C LEU A 156 8.42 -12.48 -10.29
N VAL A 157 9.45 -12.14 -9.52
CA VAL A 157 9.43 -10.99 -8.61
C VAL A 157 9.37 -9.67 -9.38
N ASP A 158 10.03 -9.57 -10.54
CA ASP A 158 9.95 -8.40 -11.43
C ASP A 158 8.53 -8.14 -11.95
N GLN A 159 7.75 -9.19 -12.20
CA GLN A 159 6.34 -9.05 -12.58
C GLN A 159 5.49 -8.43 -11.45
N LEU A 160 5.92 -8.57 -10.20
CA LEU A 160 5.26 -7.98 -9.03
C LEU A 160 5.83 -6.62 -8.62
N ALA A 161 6.89 -6.12 -9.28
CA ALA A 161 7.60 -4.90 -8.91
C ALA A 161 6.65 -3.70 -8.72
N HIS A 162 5.71 -3.52 -9.64
CA HIS A 162 4.72 -2.44 -9.60
C HIS A 162 3.81 -2.45 -8.36
N LEU A 163 3.72 -3.57 -7.64
CA LEU A 163 2.94 -3.69 -6.40
C LEU A 163 3.67 -3.09 -5.20
N PHE A 164 5.00 -3.05 -5.26
CA PHE A 164 5.88 -2.53 -4.20
C PHE A 164 6.34 -1.09 -4.47
N GLU A 165 6.27 -0.66 -5.71
CA GLU A 165 6.69 0.69 -6.08
C GLU A 165 5.76 1.71 -5.44
N LYS A 166 6.34 2.63 -4.67
CA LYS A 166 5.62 3.84 -4.29
C LYS A 166 5.51 4.71 -5.55
N PRO A 167 4.31 5.16 -5.91
CA PRO A 167 4.18 6.09 -7.03
C PRO A 167 5.08 7.28 -6.77
N ARG A 168 5.69 7.80 -7.84
CA ARG A 168 6.47 9.02 -7.75
C ARG A 168 5.59 10.13 -7.20
N ALA A 169 6.09 10.81 -6.17
CA ALA A 169 5.38 11.91 -5.55
C ALA A 169 5.76 13.23 -6.20
N VAL A 170 4.82 14.15 -6.24
CA VAL A 170 5.09 15.55 -6.52
C VAL A 170 5.29 16.26 -5.19
N LEU A 171 6.43 16.94 -5.02
CA LEU A 171 6.69 17.78 -3.86
C LEU A 171 6.20 19.19 -4.13
N LEU A 172 5.31 19.67 -3.27
CA LEU A 172 4.81 21.06 -3.28
C LEU A 172 5.34 21.79 -2.04
N PRO A 173 6.49 22.50 -2.14
CA PRO A 173 7.03 23.22 -1.01
C PRO A 173 6.35 24.58 -0.82
N GLY A 174 6.01 24.94 0.42
CA GLY A 174 5.34 26.21 0.69
C GLY A 174 5.23 26.54 2.18
N ARG A 175 4.64 27.72 2.48
CA ARG A 175 4.36 28.15 3.87
C ARG A 175 3.02 27.63 4.38
N TRP A 176 1.99 27.55 3.51
CA TRP A 176 0.65 27.00 3.83
C TRP A 176 -0.04 27.69 5.01
N GLN A 177 -0.16 29.01 4.99
CA GLN A 177 -0.50 29.87 6.13
C GLN A 177 -1.81 30.69 5.95
N PRO A 178 -3.02 30.16 6.07
CA PRO A 178 -3.44 28.77 6.18
C PRO A 178 -3.56 28.08 4.81
N LEU A 179 -3.99 26.82 4.82
CA LEU A 179 -4.45 26.14 3.60
C LEU A 179 -5.71 26.85 3.07
N HIS A 180 -5.75 27.13 1.78
CA HIS A 180 -6.88 27.80 1.11
C HIS A 180 -7.11 27.22 -0.28
N VAL A 181 -8.21 27.56 -0.93
CA VAL A 181 -8.60 26.97 -2.22
C VAL A 181 -7.51 27.04 -3.30
N GLY A 182 -6.67 28.05 -3.30
CA GLY A 182 -5.51 28.12 -4.20
C GLY A 182 -4.47 27.03 -3.95
N HIS A 183 -4.21 26.71 -2.70
CA HIS A 183 -3.35 25.59 -2.32
C HIS A 183 -4.03 24.25 -2.62
N GLU A 184 -5.32 24.14 -2.34
CA GLU A 184 -6.09 22.91 -2.62
C GLU A 184 -6.13 22.62 -4.12
N TRP A 185 -6.25 23.65 -4.96
CA TRP A 185 -6.19 23.51 -6.41
C TRP A 185 -4.85 22.91 -6.89
N LEU A 186 -3.73 23.38 -6.35
CA LEU A 186 -2.41 22.85 -6.68
C LEU A 186 -2.29 21.35 -6.32
N ILE A 187 -2.78 20.98 -5.15
CA ILE A 187 -2.77 19.59 -4.68
C ILE A 187 -3.69 18.74 -5.56
N GLN A 188 -4.93 19.19 -5.78
CA GLN A 188 -5.94 18.45 -6.52
C GLN A 188 -5.52 18.20 -7.97
N ARG A 189 -4.91 19.18 -8.62
CA ARG A 189 -4.37 19.06 -9.97
C ARG A 189 -3.42 17.85 -10.13
N GLU A 190 -2.56 17.61 -9.16
CA GLU A 190 -1.63 16.50 -9.21
C GLU A 190 -2.32 15.17 -8.84
N LEU A 191 -3.29 15.19 -7.91
CA LEU A 191 -4.10 14.04 -7.56
C LEU A 191 -4.97 13.57 -8.75
N ASP A 192 -5.56 14.49 -9.51
CA ASP A 192 -6.38 14.18 -10.71
C ASP A 192 -5.56 13.50 -11.82
N GLN A 193 -4.22 13.67 -11.81
CA GLN A 193 -3.30 12.96 -12.68
C GLN A 193 -2.86 11.61 -12.10
N GLY A 194 -3.45 11.16 -10.99
CA GLY A 194 -3.11 9.90 -10.32
C GLY A 194 -1.77 9.92 -9.60
N LYS A 195 -1.23 11.10 -9.27
CA LYS A 195 0.05 11.24 -8.59
C LYS A 195 -0.15 11.32 -7.08
N ARG A 196 0.82 10.80 -6.35
CA ARG A 196 0.98 11.07 -4.92
C ARG A 196 1.51 12.49 -4.71
N VAL A 197 1.01 13.18 -3.69
CA VAL A 197 1.46 14.53 -3.37
C VAL A 197 2.14 14.56 -2.00
N VAL A 198 3.30 15.18 -1.94
CA VAL A 198 3.98 15.53 -0.70
C VAL A 198 3.94 17.03 -0.52
N VAL A 199 3.25 17.48 0.50
CA VAL A 199 3.20 18.90 0.87
C VAL A 199 4.37 19.20 1.81
N GLY A 200 5.37 19.93 1.30
CA GLY A 200 6.53 20.35 2.05
C GLY A 200 6.24 21.65 2.83
N ILE A 201 6.07 21.56 4.14
CA ILE A 201 5.78 22.69 5.02
C ILE A 201 7.10 23.28 5.50
N ARG A 202 7.43 24.50 5.07
CA ARG A 202 8.63 25.20 5.55
C ARG A 202 8.45 25.56 7.02
N ASP A 203 9.40 25.18 7.88
CA ASP A 203 9.39 25.53 9.31
C ASP A 203 9.88 26.96 9.53
N THR A 204 9.00 27.90 9.20
CA THR A 204 9.27 29.33 9.36
C THR A 204 9.02 29.78 10.81
N PRO A 205 9.73 30.77 11.34
CA PRO A 205 9.41 31.40 12.61
C PRO A 205 7.97 31.90 12.66
N ILE A 206 7.35 31.78 13.84
CA ILE A 206 6.00 32.34 14.05
C ILE A 206 6.12 33.88 14.13
N THR A 207 5.42 34.56 13.25
CA THR A 207 5.34 36.00 13.16
C THR A 207 3.91 36.46 12.90
N GLU A 208 3.64 37.76 12.91
CA GLU A 208 2.33 38.28 12.53
C GLU A 208 1.95 37.88 11.08
N ALA A 209 2.93 37.78 10.19
CA ALA A 209 2.73 37.38 8.79
C ALA A 209 2.59 35.85 8.64
N ASP A 210 3.19 35.07 9.54
CA ASP A 210 3.17 33.57 9.54
C ASP A 210 2.75 33.08 10.92
N PRO A 211 1.46 33.22 11.30
CA PRO A 211 1.01 33.00 12.70
C PRO A 211 0.86 31.55 13.10
N PHE A 212 0.86 30.61 12.16
CA PHE A 212 0.61 29.20 12.46
C PHE A 212 1.91 28.39 12.47
N SER A 213 2.11 27.60 13.55
CA SER A 213 3.27 26.70 13.64
C SER A 213 3.27 25.65 12.53
N ALA A 214 4.43 25.10 12.21
CA ALA A 214 4.55 24.03 11.20
C ALA A 214 3.69 22.80 11.57
N ASP A 215 3.64 22.43 12.86
CA ASP A 215 2.80 21.32 13.34
C ASP A 215 1.30 21.57 13.16
N LEU A 216 0.84 22.80 13.41
CA LEU A 216 -0.56 23.16 13.20
C LEU A 216 -0.95 23.08 11.72
N ARG A 217 -0.09 23.59 10.84
CA ARG A 217 -0.28 23.53 9.38
C ARG A 217 -0.26 22.08 8.87
N LYS A 218 0.62 21.23 9.41
CA LYS A 218 0.66 19.81 9.12
C LYS A 218 -0.65 19.14 9.47
N ARG A 219 -1.14 19.30 10.70
CA ARG A 219 -2.43 18.74 11.13
C ARG A 219 -3.61 19.23 10.30
N MET A 220 -3.58 20.49 9.85
CA MET A 220 -4.60 21.07 8.96
C MET A 220 -4.64 20.36 7.60
N ILE A 221 -3.49 20.09 7.00
CA ILE A 221 -3.36 19.38 5.73
C ILE A 221 -3.78 17.92 5.88
N GLU A 222 -3.29 17.24 6.93
CA GLU A 222 -3.64 15.84 7.22
C GLU A 222 -5.14 15.66 7.47
N HIS A 223 -5.79 16.61 8.14
CA HIS A 223 -7.25 16.60 8.33
C HIS A 223 -8.00 16.80 7.01
N ARG A 224 -7.55 17.74 6.17
CA ARG A 224 -8.21 18.00 4.88
C ARG A 224 -8.13 16.80 3.94
N TYR A 225 -7.02 16.09 3.95
CA TYR A 225 -6.69 15.03 2.99
C TYR A 225 -6.57 13.63 3.63
N GLU A 226 -7.25 13.37 4.75
CA GLU A 226 -7.13 12.10 5.50
C GLU A 226 -7.42 10.82 4.69
N ALA A 227 -8.21 10.92 3.62
CA ALA A 227 -8.59 9.81 2.75
C ALA A 227 -7.90 9.85 1.37
N GLU A 228 -7.00 10.80 1.15
CA GLU A 228 -6.37 11.05 -0.14
C GLU A 228 -4.86 10.73 -0.10
N ASP A 229 -4.23 10.56 -1.26
CA ASP A 229 -2.79 10.21 -1.35
C ASP A 229 -1.90 11.46 -1.19
N VAL A 230 -2.11 12.17 -0.09
CA VAL A 230 -1.38 13.37 0.30
C VAL A 230 -0.66 13.12 1.62
N GLU A 231 0.62 13.48 1.65
CA GLU A 231 1.46 13.39 2.84
C GLU A 231 2.05 14.77 3.16
N ALA A 232 2.02 15.18 4.43
CA ALA A 232 2.54 16.46 4.87
C ALA A 232 3.87 16.27 5.63
N TRP A 233 4.93 16.90 5.13
CA TRP A 233 6.27 16.88 5.74
C TRP A 233 6.66 18.27 6.25
N ILE A 234 7.11 18.34 7.50
CA ILE A 234 7.80 19.54 7.99
C ILE A 234 9.25 19.48 7.51
N MET A 235 9.66 20.52 6.81
CA MET A 235 11.01 20.65 6.27
C MET A 235 11.66 21.95 6.81
N PRO A 236 12.99 22.01 6.95
CA PRO A 236 13.65 23.24 7.34
C PRO A 236 13.22 24.42 6.49
N ASP A 237 13.32 25.62 7.01
CA ASP A 237 13.13 26.82 6.19
C ASP A 237 14.27 26.90 5.17
N ILE A 238 13.90 26.70 3.89
CA ILE A 238 14.85 26.60 2.78
C ILE A 238 15.01 27.91 2.07
N GLU A 239 16.25 28.27 1.79
CA GLU A 239 16.60 29.48 1.00
C GLU A 239 16.51 29.16 -0.51
N ALA A 240 16.93 27.97 -0.91
CA ALA A 240 16.96 27.55 -2.31
C ALA A 240 16.85 26.03 -2.49
N ILE A 241 16.39 25.63 -3.67
CA ILE A 241 16.46 24.24 -4.12
C ILE A 241 17.55 24.14 -5.18
N SER A 242 18.64 23.43 -4.85
CA SER A 242 19.73 23.15 -5.79
C SER A 242 19.67 21.71 -6.25
N TYR A 243 19.77 21.47 -7.55
CA TYR A 243 19.76 20.14 -8.10
C TYR A 243 20.88 19.94 -9.14
N GLY A 244 21.44 18.73 -9.17
CA GLY A 244 22.47 18.33 -10.12
C GLY A 244 21.91 17.89 -11.46
N ARG A 245 22.79 17.58 -12.41
CA ARG A 245 22.39 17.02 -13.70
C ARG A 245 21.85 15.60 -13.54
N LYS A 246 20.76 15.25 -14.27
CA LYS A 246 20.18 13.91 -14.33
C LYS A 246 19.69 13.37 -12.97
N VAL A 247 19.08 14.23 -12.15
CA VAL A 247 18.54 13.85 -10.84
C VAL A 247 17.27 12.98 -10.89
N GLY A 248 16.70 12.77 -12.08
CA GLY A 248 15.55 11.87 -12.27
C GLY A 248 14.19 12.45 -11.87
N TYR A 249 14.11 13.74 -11.55
CA TYR A 249 12.86 14.47 -11.35
C TYR A 249 12.78 15.72 -12.22
N GLU A 250 11.57 16.19 -12.45
CA GLU A 250 11.24 17.38 -13.21
C GLU A 250 10.95 18.53 -12.23
N VAL A 251 11.42 19.74 -12.56
CA VAL A 251 11.04 20.97 -11.89
C VAL A 251 10.05 21.68 -12.79
N ARG A 252 8.85 21.95 -12.27
CA ARG A 252 7.78 22.62 -13.01
C ARG A 252 7.41 23.91 -12.33
N GLU A 253 7.29 24.97 -13.11
CA GLU A 253 6.56 26.16 -12.72
C GLU A 253 5.09 25.97 -13.12
N THR A 254 4.17 26.48 -12.30
CA THR A 254 2.74 26.36 -12.54
C THR A 254 2.24 27.69 -13.10
N ASP A 255 2.18 27.79 -14.42
CA ASP A 255 1.80 29.03 -15.13
C ASP A 255 0.31 29.05 -15.52
N ASP A 256 -0.39 27.92 -15.41
CA ASP A 256 -1.78 27.71 -15.82
C ASP A 256 -2.79 27.81 -14.66
N ILE A 257 -2.47 28.64 -13.66
CA ILE A 257 -3.36 28.87 -12.51
C ILE A 257 -4.57 29.69 -12.97
N PRO A 258 -5.81 29.21 -12.75
CA PRO A 258 -7.01 29.98 -13.10
C PRO A 258 -7.00 31.36 -12.41
N PRO A 259 -7.47 32.44 -13.06
CA PRO A 259 -7.46 33.79 -12.50
C PRO A 259 -8.13 33.88 -11.12
N GLU A 260 -9.26 33.19 -10.93
CA GLU A 260 -10.00 33.14 -9.67
C GLU A 260 -9.23 32.46 -8.54
N VAL A 261 -8.30 31.56 -8.88
CA VAL A 261 -7.40 30.88 -7.93
C VAL A 261 -6.15 31.71 -7.66
N PHE A 262 -5.64 32.36 -8.69
CA PHE A 262 -4.43 33.19 -8.61
C PHE A 262 -4.59 34.38 -7.65
N GLU A 263 -5.77 35.00 -7.59
CA GLU A 263 -6.09 36.09 -6.70
C GLU A 263 -6.21 35.72 -5.22
N VAL A 264 -6.33 34.40 -4.93
CA VAL A 264 -6.45 33.93 -3.55
C VAL A 264 -5.09 33.97 -2.84
N SER A 265 -5.06 34.61 -1.69
CA SER A 265 -3.86 34.69 -0.88
C SER A 265 -4.14 34.32 0.58
N ALA A 266 -3.16 33.71 1.23
CA ALA A 266 -3.22 33.43 2.65
C ALA A 266 -3.41 34.68 3.51
N THR A 267 -2.87 35.84 3.06
CA THR A 267 -3.05 37.16 3.72
C THR A 267 -4.52 37.59 3.65
N GLY A 268 -5.18 37.42 2.49
CA GLY A 268 -6.61 37.73 2.35
C GLY A 268 -7.49 36.82 3.26
N VAL A 269 -7.15 35.56 3.35
CA VAL A 269 -7.86 34.63 4.25
C VAL A 269 -7.70 35.04 5.72
N ARG A 270 -6.50 35.36 6.17
CA ARG A 270 -6.26 35.87 7.54
C ARG A 270 -6.95 37.21 7.80
N GLY A 271 -7.15 38.00 6.76
CA GLY A 271 -7.87 39.29 6.82
C GLY A 271 -9.41 39.14 6.78
N GLY A 272 -9.96 37.95 6.86
CA GLY A 272 -11.40 37.69 6.95
C GLY A 272 -12.07 37.20 5.65
N ASN A 273 -11.32 36.96 4.57
CA ASN A 273 -11.88 36.38 3.36
C ASN A 273 -11.99 34.84 3.46
N HIS A 274 -12.88 34.36 4.33
CA HIS A 274 -13.06 32.94 4.60
C HIS A 274 -13.79 32.17 3.47
N ALA A 275 -14.39 32.87 2.51
CA ALA A 275 -14.99 32.25 1.32
C ALA A 275 -13.96 31.43 0.49
N ASN A 276 -12.68 31.72 0.65
CA ASN A 276 -11.58 31.04 -0.01
C ASN A 276 -10.99 29.86 0.79
N VAL A 277 -11.72 29.37 1.80
CA VAL A 277 -11.33 28.22 2.63
C VAL A 277 -12.38 27.13 2.48
N SER A 278 -11.96 25.88 2.26
CA SER A 278 -12.89 24.77 2.14
C SER A 278 -13.53 24.39 3.49
N ALA A 279 -14.71 23.76 3.42
CA ALA A 279 -15.47 23.39 4.62
C ALA A 279 -14.66 22.55 5.62
N LYS A 280 -13.89 21.59 5.16
CA LYS A 280 -13.02 20.74 6.02
C LYS A 280 -11.92 21.55 6.72
N VAL A 281 -11.34 22.51 6.04
CA VAL A 281 -10.32 23.40 6.65
C VAL A 281 -10.97 24.35 7.65
N MET A 282 -12.14 24.88 7.35
CA MET A 282 -12.93 25.69 8.30
C MET A 282 -13.28 24.91 9.55
N GLU A 283 -13.78 23.68 9.41
CA GLU A 283 -14.06 22.78 10.54
C GLU A 283 -12.82 22.57 11.42
N PHE A 284 -11.67 22.35 10.83
CA PHE A 284 -10.41 22.22 11.54
C PHE A 284 -10.06 23.51 12.28
N MET A 285 -10.16 24.67 11.64
CA MET A 285 -9.81 25.97 12.23
C MET A 285 -10.73 26.30 13.42
N ILE A 286 -12.01 26.02 13.34
CA ILE A 286 -12.97 26.18 14.45
C ILE A 286 -12.59 25.25 15.60
N ARG A 287 -12.34 23.98 15.33
CA ARG A 287 -11.98 22.98 16.36
C ARG A 287 -10.70 23.35 17.11
N GLU A 288 -9.70 23.91 16.42
CA GLU A 288 -8.44 24.34 17.03
C GLU A 288 -8.51 25.75 17.65
N GLY A 289 -9.67 26.40 17.63
CA GLY A 289 -9.87 27.75 18.20
C GLY A 289 -9.13 28.86 17.43
N ILE A 290 -8.86 28.63 16.15
CA ILE A 290 -8.19 29.59 15.26
C ILE A 290 -9.20 30.59 14.70
N TRP A 291 -10.45 30.17 14.58
CA TRP A 291 -11.58 30.94 14.08
C TRP A 291 -12.83 30.61 14.88
N ASP A 292 -13.66 31.62 15.17
CA ASP A 292 -14.86 31.52 15.98
C ASP A 292 -16.14 31.14 15.19
N GLY A 293 -16.03 31.09 13.85
CA GLY A 293 -17.14 30.68 12.99
C GLY A 293 -18.11 31.81 12.62
N GLU A 294 -17.81 33.07 12.95
CA GLU A 294 -18.60 34.26 12.56
C GLU A 294 -18.15 34.86 11.23
#